data_3aa637f3314a9375526a84d16a003abf
#
_entry.id   3aa637f3314a9375526a84d16a003abf
#
_cell.length_a   1.000
_cell.length_b   1.000
_cell.length_c   1.000
_cell.angle_alpha   90.00
_cell.angle_beta   90.00
_cell.angle_gamma   90.00
#
_symmetry.space_group_name_H-M   'P 1'
#
loop_
_entity.id
_entity.type
_entity.pdbx_description
1 polymer ?
#
loop_
_entity_poly.entity_id
_entity_poly.type
_entity_poly.pdbx_seq_one_letter_code
_entity_poly.pdbx_strand_id
1 'polypeptide(L)'
;MSGKLYLCATPIGNLEDITLRVLRTLKEVDLIAAEDTRNSIKLLNHFDIKTPMTSYHEYNKIDKAYVLISKMQEGQNIALITDAGTPGISDPGEELAAMCYEAGIEVTSLPGPAACITALTLSGLPTRRFAFEAFLPMDKKERREVLDELVNE
;
A
#
# COMPACT_ATOMS: atom_id res chain seq x y z
N MET A 1 9.51 -8.24 -22.49
CA MET A 1 9.83 -7.24 -21.43
C MET A 1 9.01 -7.62 -20.23
N SER A 2 9.58 -7.60 -19.03
CA SER A 2 8.83 -7.83 -17.80
C SER A 2 7.78 -6.75 -17.59
N GLY A 3 6.67 -7.10 -16.93
CA GLY A 3 5.70 -6.14 -16.43
C GLY A 3 6.24 -5.34 -15.24
N LYS A 4 5.39 -4.53 -14.62
CA LYS A 4 5.74 -3.60 -13.55
C LYS A 4 4.82 -3.78 -12.35
N LEU A 5 5.34 -3.45 -11.16
CA LEU A 5 4.54 -3.27 -9.95
C LEU A 5 4.21 -1.78 -9.76
N TYR A 6 2.93 -1.48 -9.59
CA TYR A 6 2.43 -0.15 -9.23
C TYR A 6 1.88 -0.16 -7.81
N LEU A 7 2.50 0.59 -6.89
CA LEU A 7 1.96 0.83 -5.57
C LEU A 7 0.98 2.00 -5.67
N CYS A 8 -0.31 1.71 -5.52
CA CYS A 8 -1.40 2.66 -5.78
C CYS A 8 -2.05 3.11 -4.48
N ALA A 9 -1.87 4.36 -4.11
CA ALA A 9 -2.50 4.93 -2.92
C ALA A 9 -4.02 5.05 -3.11
N THR A 10 -4.77 4.56 -2.13
CA THR A 10 -6.24 4.60 -2.08
C THR A 10 -6.74 5.63 -1.06
N PRO A 11 -8.01 6.09 -1.14
CA PRO A 11 -8.55 7.06 -0.21
C PRO A 11 -8.47 6.62 1.26
N ILE A 12 -8.33 7.60 2.15
CA ILE A 12 -8.25 7.40 3.61
C ILE A 12 -9.50 7.92 4.35
N GLY A 13 -10.63 8.02 3.66
CA GLY A 13 -11.90 8.47 4.25
C GLY A 13 -12.75 9.34 3.33
N ASN A 14 -12.17 9.85 2.24
CA ASN A 14 -12.90 10.60 1.22
C ASN A 14 -12.51 10.07 -0.18
N LEU A 15 -13.49 9.58 -0.94
CA LEU A 15 -13.25 9.01 -2.27
C LEU A 15 -12.68 10.01 -3.27
N GLU A 16 -12.89 11.30 -3.07
CA GLU A 16 -12.36 12.36 -3.94
C GLU A 16 -10.83 12.53 -3.83
N ASP A 17 -10.21 11.97 -2.79
CA ASP A 17 -8.75 12.03 -2.62
C ASP A 17 -7.99 11.03 -3.50
N ILE A 18 -8.66 10.17 -4.23
CA ILE A 18 -8.01 9.30 -5.21
C ILE A 18 -7.47 10.12 -6.38
N THR A 19 -6.25 9.84 -6.81
CA THR A 19 -5.66 10.59 -7.92
C THR A 19 -6.14 10.07 -9.27
N LEU A 20 -6.22 10.95 -10.27
CA LEU A 20 -6.53 10.57 -11.66
C LEU A 20 -5.54 9.54 -12.21
N ARG A 21 -4.26 9.62 -11.80
CA ARG A 21 -3.23 8.66 -12.21
C ARG A 21 -3.49 7.28 -11.62
N VAL A 22 -3.90 7.18 -10.35
CA VAL A 22 -4.27 5.90 -9.73
C VAL A 22 -5.48 5.30 -10.44
N LEU A 23 -6.54 6.08 -10.69
CA LEU A 23 -7.73 5.60 -11.41
C LEU A 23 -7.38 5.04 -12.78
N ARG A 24 -6.55 5.75 -13.54
CA ARG A 24 -6.10 5.28 -14.86
C ARG A 24 -5.29 3.99 -14.73
N THR A 25 -4.31 3.94 -13.83
CA THR A 25 -3.46 2.75 -13.63
C THR A 25 -4.28 1.53 -13.24
N LEU A 26 -5.23 1.67 -12.31
CA LEU A 26 -6.10 0.56 -11.90
C LEU A 26 -6.99 0.02 -13.03
N LYS A 27 -7.31 0.85 -14.05
CA LYS A 27 -8.05 0.42 -15.25
C LYS A 27 -7.15 -0.24 -16.31
N GLU A 28 -5.87 0.09 -16.34
CA GLU A 28 -4.92 -0.33 -17.38
C GLU A 28 -4.10 -1.57 -17.01
N VAL A 29 -3.90 -1.87 -15.72
CA VAL A 29 -3.13 -3.04 -15.28
C VAL A 29 -3.88 -4.34 -15.54
N ASP A 30 -3.12 -5.45 -15.62
CA ASP A 30 -3.68 -6.78 -15.86
C ASP A 30 -4.30 -7.40 -14.61
N LEU A 31 -3.82 -7.00 -13.43
CA LEU A 31 -4.27 -7.55 -12.15
C LEU A 31 -4.13 -6.51 -11.03
N ILE A 32 -5.09 -6.50 -10.12
CA ILE A 32 -5.02 -5.74 -8.86
C ILE A 32 -4.81 -6.72 -7.70
N ALA A 33 -3.72 -6.54 -6.95
CA ALA A 33 -3.50 -7.22 -5.68
C ALA A 33 -4.02 -6.31 -4.55
N ALA A 34 -4.90 -6.82 -3.70
CA ALA A 34 -5.59 -6.06 -2.67
C ALA A 34 -5.50 -6.76 -1.30
N GLU A 35 -5.33 -6.00 -0.24
CA GLU A 35 -5.26 -6.51 1.13
C GLU A 35 -6.57 -7.17 1.54
N ASP A 36 -7.70 -6.47 1.47
CA ASP A 36 -9.04 -7.03 1.62
C ASP A 36 -9.86 -6.80 0.34
N THR A 37 -10.09 -7.87 -0.40
CA THR A 37 -10.86 -7.83 -1.65
C THR A 37 -12.32 -7.41 -1.45
N ARG A 38 -12.89 -7.66 -0.26
CA ARG A 38 -14.29 -7.28 0.09
C ARG A 38 -14.43 -5.77 0.25
N ASN A 39 -13.42 -5.11 0.76
CA ASN A 39 -13.38 -3.65 0.87
C ASN A 39 -13.04 -3.01 -0.47
N SER A 40 -12.00 -3.54 -1.12
CA SER A 40 -11.50 -3.01 -2.38
C SER A 40 -12.53 -3.06 -3.51
N ILE A 41 -13.38 -4.11 -3.56
CA ILE A 41 -14.43 -4.20 -4.60
C ILE A 41 -15.41 -3.02 -4.57
N LYS A 42 -15.67 -2.43 -3.39
CA LYS A 42 -16.55 -1.27 -3.25
C LYS A 42 -15.93 -0.04 -3.94
N LEU A 43 -14.61 0.16 -3.73
CA LEU A 43 -13.84 1.23 -4.38
C LEU A 43 -13.83 1.05 -5.90
N LEU A 44 -13.49 -0.17 -6.37
CA LEU A 44 -13.41 -0.47 -7.80
C LEU A 44 -14.76 -0.27 -8.49
N ASN A 45 -15.86 -0.73 -7.88
CA ASN A 45 -17.21 -0.53 -8.40
C ASN A 45 -17.61 0.94 -8.46
N HIS A 46 -17.24 1.74 -7.45
CA HIS A 46 -17.55 3.17 -7.43
C HIS A 46 -16.94 3.92 -8.62
N PHE A 47 -15.73 3.54 -9.03
CA PHE A 47 -15.00 4.16 -10.14
C PHE A 47 -15.12 3.40 -11.46
N ASP A 48 -16.02 2.42 -11.54
CA ASP A 48 -16.22 1.55 -12.72
C ASP A 48 -14.91 0.92 -13.23
N ILE A 49 -14.12 0.34 -12.29
CA ILE A 49 -12.91 -0.40 -12.59
C ILE A 49 -13.26 -1.89 -12.65
N LYS A 50 -13.01 -2.52 -13.81
CA LYS A 50 -13.34 -3.94 -14.10
C LYS A 50 -12.14 -4.87 -14.05
N THR A 51 -10.96 -4.35 -13.74
CA THR A 51 -9.70 -5.11 -13.68
C THR A 51 -9.82 -6.26 -12.68
N PRO A 52 -9.39 -7.48 -13.04
CA PRO A 52 -9.38 -8.63 -12.13
C PRO A 52 -8.63 -8.32 -10.84
N MET A 53 -9.12 -8.88 -9.73
CA MET A 53 -8.53 -8.66 -8.41
C MET A 53 -8.16 -9.98 -7.73
N THR A 54 -7.08 -9.98 -6.97
CA THR A 54 -6.64 -11.08 -6.12
C THR A 54 -6.27 -10.58 -4.73
N SER A 55 -6.35 -11.45 -3.71
CA SER A 55 -5.93 -11.10 -2.36
C SER A 55 -4.41 -11.13 -2.20
N TYR A 56 -3.88 -10.15 -1.46
CA TYR A 56 -2.49 -10.10 -1.01
C TYR A 56 -2.45 -9.49 0.38
N HIS A 57 -2.32 -10.28 1.42
CA HIS A 57 -2.41 -9.87 2.82
C HIS A 57 -1.36 -10.59 3.66
N GLU A 58 -1.19 -10.20 4.91
CA GLU A 58 -0.17 -10.69 5.84
C GLU A 58 -0.06 -12.23 5.91
N TYR A 59 -1.21 -12.93 5.88
CA TYR A 59 -1.24 -14.39 5.99
C TYR A 59 -0.90 -15.16 4.72
N ASN A 60 -0.87 -14.51 3.55
CA ASN A 60 -0.56 -15.16 2.27
C ASN A 60 0.59 -14.49 1.52
N LYS A 61 1.20 -13.46 2.07
CA LYS A 61 2.14 -12.55 1.39
C LYS A 61 3.30 -13.29 0.70
N ILE A 62 3.90 -14.28 1.33
CA ILE A 62 5.08 -14.98 0.78
C ILE A 62 4.69 -15.79 -0.47
N ASP A 63 3.77 -16.75 -0.33
CA ASP A 63 3.36 -17.60 -1.46
C ASP A 63 2.75 -16.79 -2.58
N LYS A 64 1.97 -15.80 -2.23
CA LYS A 64 1.31 -14.94 -3.20
C LYS A 64 2.29 -14.02 -3.92
N ALA A 65 3.34 -13.53 -3.24
CA ALA A 65 4.37 -12.72 -3.86
C ALA A 65 5.07 -13.49 -4.99
N TYR A 66 5.44 -14.75 -4.79
CA TYR A 66 6.03 -15.57 -5.85
C TYR A 66 5.12 -15.69 -7.07
N VAL A 67 3.82 -15.87 -6.86
CA VAL A 67 2.84 -15.90 -7.96
C VAL A 67 2.77 -14.57 -8.70
N LEU A 68 2.75 -13.46 -7.98
CA LEU A 68 2.71 -12.12 -8.57
C LEU A 68 4.01 -11.79 -9.34
N ILE A 69 5.16 -12.17 -8.77
CA ILE A 69 6.47 -12.04 -9.43
C ILE A 69 6.51 -12.80 -10.75
N SER A 70 6.08 -14.09 -10.75
CA SER A 70 6.01 -14.91 -11.97
C SER A 70 5.16 -14.22 -13.05
N LYS A 71 3.98 -13.71 -12.69
CA LYS A 71 3.10 -12.98 -13.63
C LYS A 71 3.76 -11.74 -14.20
N MET A 72 4.48 -10.97 -13.37
CA MET A 72 5.21 -9.79 -13.84
C MET A 72 6.40 -10.18 -14.74
N GLN A 73 7.10 -11.28 -14.46
CA GLN A 73 8.13 -11.81 -15.35
C GLN A 73 7.57 -12.25 -16.72
N GLU A 74 6.32 -12.69 -16.76
CA GLU A 74 5.57 -12.99 -17.98
C GLU A 74 5.04 -11.74 -18.72
N GLY A 75 5.28 -10.55 -18.18
CA GLY A 75 4.93 -9.27 -18.80
C GLY A 75 3.66 -8.60 -18.28
N GLN A 76 2.98 -9.19 -17.27
CA GLN A 76 1.78 -8.58 -16.69
C GLN A 76 2.13 -7.39 -15.80
N ASN A 77 1.38 -6.30 -15.93
CA ASN A 77 1.43 -5.17 -15.01
C ASN A 77 0.49 -5.41 -13.83
N ILE A 78 0.97 -5.19 -12.62
CA ILE A 78 0.20 -5.43 -11.40
C ILE A 78 0.13 -4.16 -10.57
N ALA A 79 -1.07 -3.80 -10.11
CA ALA A 79 -1.26 -2.76 -9.11
C ALA A 79 -1.45 -3.40 -7.72
N LEU A 80 -0.75 -2.87 -6.72
CA LEU A 80 -0.99 -3.19 -5.31
C LEU A 80 -1.76 -2.05 -4.67
N ILE A 81 -2.83 -2.39 -3.98
CA ILE A 81 -3.62 -1.48 -3.14
C ILE A 81 -3.79 -2.08 -1.74
N THR A 82 -3.89 -1.21 -0.74
CA THR A 82 -4.24 -1.56 0.64
C THR A 82 -5.66 -1.09 0.96
N ASP A 83 -6.15 -1.36 2.15
CA ASP A 83 -7.49 -0.94 2.57
C ASP A 83 -7.64 0.58 2.58
N ALA A 84 -6.57 1.31 2.93
CA ALA A 84 -6.56 2.77 2.92
C ALA A 84 -5.13 3.31 2.85
N GLY A 85 -4.91 4.31 2.01
CA GLY A 85 -3.66 5.06 1.92
C GLY A 85 -2.62 4.46 0.99
N THR A 86 -1.36 4.78 1.26
CA THR A 86 -0.21 4.42 0.44
C THR A 86 0.31 3.03 0.83
N PRO A 87 0.40 2.07 -0.12
CA PRO A 87 0.94 0.74 0.13
C PRO A 87 2.44 0.75 0.47
N GLY A 88 2.90 -0.27 1.21
CA GLY A 88 4.30 -0.46 1.56
C GLY A 88 4.75 0.30 2.81
N ILE A 89 3.80 0.86 3.58
CA ILE A 89 4.05 1.49 4.88
C ILE A 89 3.20 0.79 5.93
N SER A 90 3.84 -0.05 6.75
CA SER A 90 3.19 -0.89 7.77
C SER A 90 2.14 -1.87 7.20
N ASP A 91 2.40 -2.40 6.03
CA ASP A 91 1.59 -3.41 5.35
C ASP A 91 2.47 -4.36 4.51
N PRO A 92 1.95 -5.50 4.02
CA PRO A 92 2.76 -6.51 3.31
C PRO A 92 3.29 -6.05 1.94
N GLY A 93 2.99 -4.85 1.50
CA GLY A 93 3.52 -4.27 0.25
C GLY A 93 5.03 -4.06 0.26
N GLU A 94 5.62 -3.87 1.44
CA GLU A 94 7.07 -3.74 1.63
C GLU A 94 7.82 -4.97 1.10
N GLU A 95 7.41 -6.17 1.48
CA GLU A 95 8.06 -7.41 1.06
C GLU A 95 7.89 -7.66 -0.44
N LEU A 96 6.70 -7.39 -1.00
CA LEU A 96 6.50 -7.53 -2.44
C LEU A 96 7.40 -6.58 -3.23
N ALA A 97 7.55 -5.34 -2.78
CA ALA A 97 8.45 -4.38 -3.42
C ALA A 97 9.91 -4.84 -3.35
N ALA A 98 10.37 -5.33 -2.19
CA ALA A 98 11.72 -5.88 -2.03
C ALA A 98 11.97 -7.06 -2.98
N MET A 99 11.05 -8.02 -3.04
CA MET A 99 11.15 -9.18 -3.93
C MET A 99 11.11 -8.77 -5.43
N CYS A 100 10.38 -7.72 -5.79
CA CYS A 100 10.40 -7.16 -7.14
C CYS A 100 11.79 -6.62 -7.50
N TYR A 101 12.45 -5.87 -6.61
CA TYR A 101 13.82 -5.40 -6.82
C TYR A 101 14.81 -6.55 -6.99
N GLU A 102 14.72 -7.59 -6.18
CA GLU A 102 15.57 -8.79 -6.30
C GLU A 102 15.34 -9.52 -7.65
N ALA A 103 14.11 -9.52 -8.14
CA ALA A 103 13.74 -10.13 -9.42
C ALA A 103 14.00 -9.22 -10.64
N GLY A 104 14.52 -8.01 -10.45
CA GLY A 104 14.75 -7.05 -11.53
C GLY A 104 13.46 -6.49 -12.16
N ILE A 105 12.35 -6.47 -11.40
CA ILE A 105 11.06 -5.93 -11.82
C ILE A 105 10.98 -4.47 -11.40
N GLU A 106 10.56 -3.61 -12.33
CA GLU A 106 10.36 -2.18 -12.05
C GLU A 106 9.21 -1.96 -11.08
N VAL A 107 9.47 -1.18 -10.02
CA VAL A 107 8.46 -0.76 -9.04
C VAL A 107 8.23 0.74 -9.14
N THR A 108 6.97 1.15 -9.22
CA THR A 108 6.58 2.56 -9.26
C THR A 108 5.54 2.84 -8.17
N SER A 109 5.85 3.76 -7.26
CA SER A 109 4.86 4.25 -6.31
C SER A 109 4.15 5.48 -6.86
N LEU A 110 2.81 5.44 -6.85
CA LEU A 110 1.98 6.56 -7.29
C LEU A 110 1.64 7.42 -6.07
N PRO A 111 2.10 8.69 -6.02
CA PRO A 111 1.77 9.60 -4.92
C PRO A 111 0.26 9.73 -4.71
N GLY A 112 -0.16 9.77 -3.46
CA GLY A 112 -1.57 9.90 -3.10
C GLY A 112 -1.78 10.01 -1.59
N PRO A 113 -2.98 9.69 -1.09
CA PRO A 113 -3.31 9.82 0.32
C PRO A 113 -2.34 9.07 1.25
N ALA A 114 -1.88 9.77 2.29
CA ALA A 114 -1.02 9.23 3.33
C ALA A 114 -1.44 9.80 4.69
N ALA A 115 -1.99 8.94 5.56
CA ALA A 115 -2.59 9.37 6.83
C ALA A 115 -1.57 10.03 7.76
N CYS A 116 -0.33 9.51 7.84
CA CYS A 116 0.72 10.07 8.69
C CYS A 116 1.09 11.49 8.28
N ILE A 117 1.20 11.78 6.98
CA ILE A 117 1.49 13.13 6.46
C ILE A 117 0.30 14.05 6.71
N THR A 118 -0.93 13.59 6.47
CA THR A 118 -2.14 14.37 6.72
C THR A 118 -2.27 14.72 8.20
N ALA A 119 -2.05 13.76 9.10
CA ALA A 119 -2.06 14.01 10.54
C ALA A 119 -0.98 15.01 10.97
N LEU A 120 0.24 14.87 10.45
CA LEU A 120 1.34 15.78 10.75
C LEU A 120 1.03 17.22 10.34
N THR A 121 0.48 17.41 9.13
CA THR A 121 0.10 18.75 8.66
C THR A 121 -1.02 19.40 9.47
N LEU A 122 -1.93 18.58 10.02
CA LEU A 122 -3.05 19.05 10.88
C LEU A 122 -2.64 19.29 12.33
N SER A 123 -1.51 18.75 12.77
CA SER A 123 -1.09 18.78 14.18
C SER A 123 -0.77 20.18 14.72
N GLY A 124 -0.38 21.12 13.86
CA GLY A 124 0.15 22.42 14.27
C GLY A 124 1.54 22.37 14.92
N LEU A 125 2.17 21.19 14.96
CA LEU A 125 3.52 20.99 15.49
C LEU A 125 4.59 21.29 14.42
N PRO A 126 5.87 21.52 14.83
CA PRO A 126 6.96 21.66 13.88
C PRO A 126 7.12 20.40 13.00
N THR A 127 7.12 20.58 11.69
CA THR A 127 7.12 19.49 10.72
C THR A 127 8.48 19.23 10.05
N ARG A 128 9.51 20.00 10.40
CA ARG A 128 10.85 19.88 9.77
C ARG A 128 11.51 18.53 9.97
N ARG A 129 11.30 17.92 11.15
CA ARG A 129 11.82 16.62 11.52
C ARG A 129 10.71 15.87 12.24
N PHE A 130 10.47 14.63 11.85
CA PHE A 130 9.51 13.73 12.49
C PHE A 130 9.99 12.28 12.29
N ALA A 131 9.54 11.40 13.18
CA ALA A 131 9.74 9.97 13.07
C ALA A 131 8.39 9.27 12.84
N PHE A 132 8.43 8.16 12.10
CA PHE A 132 7.28 7.28 11.91
C PHE A 132 7.55 5.97 12.64
N GLU A 133 6.83 5.73 13.73
CA GLU A 133 7.01 4.60 14.65
C GLU A 133 6.05 3.43 14.38
N ALA A 134 5.50 3.36 13.18
CA ALA A 134 4.53 2.35 12.78
C ALA A 134 3.29 2.31 13.72
N PHE A 135 2.69 1.12 13.88
CA PHE A 135 1.58 0.92 14.82
C PHE A 135 2.13 0.56 16.20
N LEU A 136 1.58 1.21 17.23
CA LEU A 136 1.88 0.82 18.61
C LEU A 136 1.43 -0.63 18.87
N PRO A 137 2.19 -1.41 19.68
CA PRO A 137 1.80 -2.76 20.04
C PRO A 137 0.41 -2.83 20.65
N MET A 138 -0.35 -3.90 20.35
CA MET A 138 -1.66 -4.12 20.95
C MET A 138 -1.56 -4.54 22.41
N ASP A 139 -0.49 -5.25 22.79
CA ASP A 139 -0.20 -5.58 24.19
C ASP A 139 0.08 -4.31 25.00
N LYS A 140 -0.54 -4.22 26.19
CA LYS A 140 -0.47 -3.03 27.04
C LYS A 140 0.93 -2.76 27.59
N LYS A 141 1.67 -3.82 27.89
CA LYS A 141 3.02 -3.70 28.47
C LYS A 141 4.00 -3.23 27.40
N GLU A 142 4.03 -3.92 26.25
CA GLU A 142 4.89 -3.56 25.11
C GLU A 142 4.60 -2.14 24.63
N ARG A 143 3.31 -1.77 24.51
CA ARG A 143 2.92 -0.41 24.12
C ARG A 143 3.43 0.65 25.09
N ARG A 144 3.41 0.36 26.40
CA ARG A 144 3.93 1.28 27.42
C ARG A 144 5.43 1.42 27.32
N GLU A 145 6.15 0.32 27.09
CA GLU A 145 7.61 0.32 26.89
C GLU A 145 7.98 1.21 25.71
N VAL A 146 7.31 1.04 24.54
CA VAL A 146 7.53 1.90 23.36
C VAL A 146 7.23 3.38 23.67
N LEU A 147 6.13 3.67 24.36
CA LEU A 147 5.79 5.05 24.70
C LEU A 147 6.79 5.69 25.67
N ASP A 148 7.31 4.91 26.63
CA ASP A 148 8.34 5.39 27.58
C ASP A 148 9.69 5.66 26.85
N GLU A 149 10.02 4.91 25.81
CA GLU A 149 11.18 5.16 24.94
C GLU A 149 11.00 6.46 24.15
N LEU A 150 9.83 6.66 23.53
CA LEU A 150 9.54 7.84 22.69
C LEU A 150 9.50 9.18 23.48
N VAL A 151 9.26 9.15 24.78
CA VAL A 151 9.30 10.37 25.63
C VAL A 151 10.71 10.98 25.66
N ASN A 152 11.75 10.19 25.40
CA ASN A 152 13.14 10.60 25.48
C ASN A 152 13.77 10.97 24.13
N GLU A 153 13.02 10.87 23.04
CA GLU A 153 13.43 11.27 21.69
C GLU A 153 12.95 12.70 21.34
#